data_af3321a8bd4645615b9d5998943ec82e
#
_entry.id   af3321a8bd4645615b9d5998943ec82e
#
_cell.length_a   1.000
_cell.length_b   1.000
_cell.length_c   1.000
_cell.angle_alpha   90.00
_cell.angle_beta   90.00
_cell.angle_gamma   90.00
#
_symmetry.space_group_name_H-M   'P 1'
#
loop_
_entity.id
_entity.type
_entity.pdbx_description
1 polymer ?
#
loop_
_entity_poly.entity_id
_entity_poly.type
_entity_poly.pdbx_seq_one_letter_code
_entity_poly.pdbx_strand_id
1 'polypeptide(L)'
;FLLLKILLIICVMFLIFSFVYGIARTNDISMKPAIKDSDLVLYYRLDKNFVSGDVVVFKKNNRIMMSRVVAVAGDQVDITKDGLMINGAVQISQDIYSDTTQFKDGTDFPLTVGQGQVFVLGDNRTVASDSRIYGCLNINDIKGKAIAVIRTRGI
;
A
#
# COMPACT_ATOMS: atom_id res chain seq x y z
N PHE A 1 -39.70 -13.16 -18.67
CA PHE A 1 -38.85 -12.42 -19.62
C PHE A 1 -38.20 -11.20 -18.98
N LEU A 2 -38.94 -10.36 -18.22
CA LEU A 2 -38.42 -9.17 -17.53
C LEU A 2 -37.43 -9.55 -16.40
N LEU A 3 -37.79 -10.53 -15.57
CA LEU A 3 -36.91 -11.01 -14.48
C LEU A 3 -35.56 -11.53 -14.98
N LEU A 4 -35.55 -12.22 -16.12
CA LEU A 4 -34.30 -12.71 -16.72
C LEU A 4 -33.41 -11.58 -17.18
N LYS A 5 -33.96 -10.50 -17.75
CA LYS A 5 -33.23 -9.32 -18.14
C LYS A 5 -32.62 -8.60 -16.92
N ILE A 6 -33.41 -8.45 -15.86
CA ILE A 6 -32.94 -7.84 -14.60
C ILE A 6 -31.81 -8.67 -14.01
N LEU A 7 -31.94 -9.98 -13.95
CA LEU A 7 -30.92 -10.88 -13.45
C LEU A 7 -29.60 -10.76 -14.26
N LEU A 8 -29.74 -10.71 -15.61
CA LEU A 8 -28.58 -10.52 -16.49
C LEU A 8 -27.86 -9.20 -16.23
N ILE A 9 -28.60 -8.11 -16.08
CA ILE A 9 -28.02 -6.79 -15.79
C ILE A 9 -27.28 -6.81 -14.46
N ILE A 10 -27.88 -7.38 -13.41
CA ILE A 10 -27.24 -7.49 -12.09
C ILE A 10 -25.96 -8.33 -12.18
N CYS A 11 -25.99 -9.43 -12.91
CA CYS A 11 -24.82 -10.29 -13.10
C CYS A 11 -23.68 -9.55 -13.83
N VAL A 12 -23.99 -8.83 -14.90
CA VAL A 12 -23.01 -8.01 -15.64
C VAL A 12 -22.43 -6.90 -14.76
N MET A 13 -23.28 -6.20 -14.02
CA MET A 13 -22.86 -5.17 -13.07
C MET A 13 -21.92 -5.74 -12.01
N PHE A 14 -22.26 -6.89 -11.44
CA PHE A 14 -21.44 -7.58 -10.46
C PHE A 14 -20.06 -7.98 -11.02
N LEU A 15 -20.03 -8.53 -12.25
CA LEU A 15 -18.78 -8.89 -12.91
C LEU A 15 -17.88 -7.66 -13.17
N ILE A 16 -18.46 -6.57 -13.69
CA ILE A 16 -17.73 -5.32 -13.92
C ILE A 16 -17.16 -4.79 -12.59
N PHE A 17 -18.00 -4.74 -11.54
CA PHE A 17 -17.58 -4.23 -10.25
C PHE A 17 -16.46 -5.08 -9.63
N SER A 18 -16.56 -6.40 -9.72
CA SER A 18 -15.55 -7.35 -9.25
C SER A 18 -14.23 -7.25 -10.01
N PHE A 19 -14.27 -6.89 -11.30
CA PHE A 19 -13.07 -6.66 -12.10
C PHE A 19 -12.36 -5.34 -11.73
N VAL A 20 -13.15 -4.27 -11.54
CA VAL A 20 -12.64 -2.90 -11.30
C VAL A 20 -12.16 -2.70 -9.85
N TYR A 21 -12.89 -3.29 -8.90
CA TYR A 21 -12.62 -3.12 -7.48
C TYR A 21 -12.22 -4.44 -6.82
N GLY A 22 -11.62 -4.32 -5.66
CA GLY A 22 -11.34 -5.46 -4.79
C GLY A 22 -11.49 -5.07 -3.33
N ILE A 23 -11.74 -6.07 -2.50
CA ILE A 23 -11.79 -5.92 -1.05
C ILE A 23 -10.65 -6.76 -0.48
N ALA A 24 -9.89 -6.16 0.43
CA ALA A 24 -8.83 -6.83 1.15
C ALA A 24 -9.02 -6.64 2.64
N ARG A 25 -8.62 -7.64 3.40
CA ARG A 25 -8.53 -7.61 4.85
C ARG A 25 -7.10 -7.92 5.25
N THR A 26 -6.57 -7.15 6.17
CA THR A 26 -5.27 -7.45 6.77
C THR A 26 -5.44 -7.83 8.22
N ASN A 27 -4.62 -8.77 8.67
CA ASN A 27 -4.56 -9.17 10.07
C ASN A 27 -3.22 -8.73 10.68
N ASP A 28 -2.63 -7.68 10.13
CA ASP A 28 -1.40 -7.11 10.66
C ASP A 28 -1.60 -5.67 11.13
N ILE A 29 -0.63 -5.18 11.87
CA ILE A 29 -0.64 -3.86 12.48
C ILE A 29 0.30 -2.87 11.80
N SER A 30 0.84 -3.23 10.62
CA SER A 30 1.86 -2.46 9.91
C SER A 30 1.38 -1.09 9.44
N MET A 31 0.08 -0.93 9.25
CA MET A 31 -0.54 0.32 8.79
C MET A 31 -1.28 1.10 9.89
N LYS A 32 -1.10 0.72 11.16
CA LYS A 32 -1.67 1.53 12.27
C LYS A 32 -0.98 2.90 12.33
N PRO A 33 -1.74 3.96 12.62
CA PRO A 33 -3.16 4.01 12.99
C PRO A 33 -4.13 4.08 11.81
N ALA A 34 -3.64 4.28 10.58
CA ALA A 34 -4.50 4.51 9.40
C ALA A 34 -5.41 3.31 9.10
N ILE A 35 -4.85 2.10 9.10
CA ILE A 35 -5.60 0.85 8.92
C ILE A 35 -5.31 -0.04 10.12
N LYS A 36 -6.37 -0.50 10.75
CA LYS A 36 -6.28 -1.37 11.94
C LYS A 36 -6.50 -2.82 11.54
N ASP A 37 -6.07 -3.70 12.43
CA ASP A 37 -6.39 -5.12 12.32
C ASP A 37 -7.90 -5.35 12.14
N SER A 38 -8.24 -6.24 11.23
CA SER A 38 -9.61 -6.58 10.84
C SER A 38 -10.39 -5.53 10.03
N ASP A 39 -9.83 -4.36 9.74
CA ASP A 39 -10.46 -3.42 8.81
C ASP A 39 -10.56 -4.03 7.41
N LEU A 40 -11.67 -3.71 6.71
CA LEU A 40 -11.85 -4.02 5.30
C LEU A 40 -11.40 -2.82 4.46
N VAL A 41 -10.54 -3.07 3.49
CA VAL A 41 -10.03 -2.04 2.59
C VAL A 41 -10.57 -2.29 1.19
N LEU A 42 -11.34 -1.33 0.68
CA LEU A 42 -11.75 -1.28 -0.71
C LEU A 42 -10.61 -0.69 -1.54
N TYR A 43 -10.21 -1.36 -2.61
CA TYR A 43 -9.15 -0.88 -3.49
C TYR A 43 -9.57 -0.93 -4.97
N TYR A 44 -9.03 0.04 -5.72
CA TYR A 44 -9.24 0.20 -7.16
C TYR A 44 -8.09 -0.44 -7.94
N ARG A 45 -8.41 -1.29 -8.92
CA ARG A 45 -7.44 -2.15 -9.61
C ARG A 45 -6.83 -1.53 -10.87
N LEU A 46 -7.58 -0.65 -11.54
CA LEU A 46 -7.22 -0.20 -12.89
C LEU A 46 -6.24 0.95 -12.91
N ASP A 47 -6.12 1.73 -11.83
CA ASP A 47 -5.13 2.79 -11.72
C ASP A 47 -3.79 2.23 -11.26
N LYS A 48 -2.78 2.36 -12.10
CA LYS A 48 -1.38 1.98 -11.82
C LYS A 48 -0.45 3.19 -11.70
N ASN A 49 -1.01 4.40 -11.73
CA ASN A 49 -0.26 5.63 -11.50
C ASN A 49 -0.23 5.95 -10.01
N PHE A 50 0.77 5.43 -9.34
CA PHE A 50 0.95 5.64 -7.90
C PHE A 50 1.73 6.91 -7.64
N VAL A 51 1.31 7.64 -6.60
CA VAL A 51 1.98 8.83 -6.10
C VAL A 51 2.31 8.69 -4.62
N SER A 52 3.23 9.51 -4.14
CA SER A 52 3.56 9.55 -2.70
C SER A 52 2.30 9.87 -1.88
N GLY A 53 2.08 9.10 -0.82
CA GLY A 53 0.89 9.15 0.03
C GLY A 53 -0.16 8.07 -0.28
N ASP A 54 -0.18 7.48 -1.46
CA ASP A 54 -1.11 6.41 -1.79
C ASP A 54 -0.87 5.17 -0.93
N VAL A 55 -1.94 4.57 -0.44
CA VAL A 55 -1.89 3.25 0.19
C VAL A 55 -2.16 2.19 -0.87
N VAL A 56 -1.26 1.22 -0.98
CA VAL A 56 -1.34 0.16 -1.98
C VAL A 56 -1.57 -1.20 -1.32
N VAL A 57 -2.36 -2.02 -2.00
CA VAL A 57 -2.63 -3.41 -1.65
C VAL A 57 -1.84 -4.31 -2.60
N PHE A 58 -1.02 -5.19 -2.06
CA PHE A 58 -0.19 -6.11 -2.85
C PHE A 58 -0.10 -7.49 -2.18
N LYS A 59 0.44 -8.46 -2.89
CA LYS A 59 0.65 -9.81 -2.36
C LYS A 59 2.15 -10.10 -2.30
N LYS A 60 2.63 -10.48 -1.12
CA LYS A 60 4.01 -10.92 -0.90
C LYS A 60 4.03 -12.13 0.02
N ASN A 61 4.86 -13.13 -0.30
CA ASN A 61 4.96 -14.38 0.46
C ASN A 61 3.58 -15.02 0.74
N ASN A 62 2.71 -15.01 -0.26
CA ASN A 62 1.33 -15.51 -0.22
C ASN A 62 0.39 -14.78 0.78
N ARG A 63 0.79 -13.63 1.30
CA ARG A 63 -0.01 -12.79 2.21
C ARG A 63 -0.43 -11.50 1.51
N ILE A 64 -1.63 -11.04 1.82
CA ILE A 64 -2.08 -9.69 1.43
C ILE A 64 -1.44 -8.71 2.40
N MET A 65 -0.76 -7.72 1.83
CA MET A 65 -0.08 -6.66 2.57
C MET A 65 -0.56 -5.31 2.09
N MET A 66 -0.44 -4.33 2.95
CA MET A 66 -0.74 -2.93 2.65
C MET A 66 0.42 -2.08 3.14
N SER A 67 0.80 -1.09 2.33
CA SER A 67 1.84 -0.13 2.69
C SER A 67 1.58 1.18 1.98
N ARG A 68 2.20 2.24 2.46
CA ARG A 68 2.11 3.57 1.86
C ARG A 68 3.27 3.81 0.90
N VAL A 69 2.96 4.29 -0.29
CA VAL A 69 3.98 4.78 -1.24
C VAL A 69 4.62 6.03 -0.65
N VAL A 70 5.94 6.05 -0.55
CA VAL A 70 6.69 7.21 -0.08
C VAL A 70 7.61 7.78 -1.15
N ALA A 71 7.98 6.97 -2.14
CA ALA A 71 8.76 7.42 -3.28
C ALA A 71 8.37 6.65 -4.55
N VAL A 72 8.51 7.30 -5.69
CA VAL A 72 8.17 6.79 -7.02
C VAL A 72 9.40 6.78 -7.94
N ALA A 73 9.25 6.23 -9.14
CA ALA A 73 10.34 6.11 -10.11
C ALA A 73 11.11 7.43 -10.29
N GLY A 74 12.41 7.36 -10.16
CA GLY A 74 13.33 8.50 -10.24
C GLY A 74 13.67 9.16 -8.91
N ASP A 75 12.90 8.92 -7.85
CA ASP A 75 13.22 9.45 -6.53
C ASP A 75 14.40 8.70 -5.91
N GLN A 76 15.25 9.45 -5.20
CA GLN A 76 16.28 8.90 -4.33
C GLN A 76 15.77 8.82 -2.90
N VAL A 77 15.82 7.62 -2.34
CA VAL A 77 15.42 7.33 -0.95
C VAL A 77 16.69 7.14 -0.11
N ASP A 78 16.76 7.80 1.02
CA ASP A 78 17.78 7.56 2.04
C ASP A 78 17.16 7.49 3.43
N ILE A 79 17.76 6.72 4.31
CA ILE A 79 17.34 6.63 5.72
C ILE A 79 18.58 6.89 6.57
N THR A 80 18.62 8.04 7.19
CA THR A 80 19.74 8.51 8.02
C THR A 80 19.33 8.58 9.48
N LYS A 81 20.24 9.08 10.32
CA LYS A 81 19.91 9.41 11.72
C LYS A 81 18.81 10.48 11.85
N ASP A 82 18.64 11.31 10.82
CA ASP A 82 17.61 12.36 10.79
C ASP A 82 16.25 11.84 10.27
N GLY A 83 16.16 10.54 9.94
CA GLY A 83 14.97 9.84 9.47
C GLY A 83 14.97 9.56 7.98
N LEU A 84 13.75 9.46 7.41
CA LEU A 84 13.53 9.23 5.99
C LEU A 84 13.81 10.50 5.19
N MET A 85 14.61 10.37 4.15
CA MET A 85 14.91 11.45 3.20
C MET A 85 14.49 11.03 1.79
N ILE A 86 13.82 11.92 1.08
CA ILE A 86 13.47 11.76 -0.33
C ILE A 86 14.10 12.92 -1.10
N ASN A 87 14.95 12.62 -2.08
CA ASN A 87 15.68 13.60 -2.89
C ASN A 87 16.45 14.61 -2.02
N GLY A 88 17.04 14.14 -0.92
CA GLY A 88 17.81 14.97 0.01
C GLY A 88 16.99 15.78 1.02
N ALA A 89 15.66 15.73 0.97
CA ALA A 89 14.78 16.43 1.91
C ALA A 89 14.21 15.46 2.96
N VAL A 90 14.33 15.82 4.24
CA VAL A 90 13.75 15.04 5.36
C VAL A 90 12.23 15.04 5.24
N GLN A 91 11.64 13.86 5.32
CA GLN A 91 10.20 13.65 5.26
C GLN A 91 9.61 13.64 6.67
N ILE A 92 8.83 14.66 6.99
CA ILE A 92 8.08 14.74 8.24
C ILE A 92 6.61 14.44 7.92
N SER A 93 6.08 13.36 8.50
CA SER A 93 4.66 13.03 8.40
C SER A 93 4.00 13.18 9.75
N GLN A 94 2.92 13.96 9.81
CA GLN A 94 2.18 14.22 11.06
C GLN A 94 1.50 12.96 11.63
N ASP A 95 1.26 11.96 10.78
CA ASP A 95 0.57 10.72 11.15
C ASP A 95 1.56 9.57 11.47
N ILE A 96 2.85 9.80 11.36
CA ILE A 96 3.89 8.80 11.66
C ILE A 96 4.57 9.16 12.97
N TYR A 97 4.29 8.39 14.00
CA TYR A 97 4.73 8.66 15.37
C TYR A 97 6.04 7.96 15.75
N SER A 98 6.60 7.17 14.86
CA SER A 98 7.83 6.43 15.10
C SER A 98 8.91 6.75 14.09
N ASP A 99 10.15 6.75 14.55
CA ASP A 99 11.31 7.00 13.70
C ASP A 99 11.43 5.94 12.60
N THR A 100 11.83 6.39 11.42
CA THR A 100 12.15 5.48 10.31
C THR A 100 13.62 5.13 10.39
N THR A 101 13.91 3.87 10.73
CA THR A 101 15.28 3.36 10.84
C THR A 101 15.54 2.28 9.78
N GLN A 102 16.82 2.09 9.43
CA GLN A 102 17.24 1.00 8.57
C GLN A 102 17.21 -0.34 9.32
N PHE A 103 17.03 -1.42 8.57
CA PHE A 103 17.24 -2.77 9.09
C PHE A 103 18.66 -3.25 8.77
N LYS A 104 19.29 -3.96 9.70
CA LYS A 104 20.68 -4.41 9.59
C LYS A 104 20.93 -5.30 8.36
N ASP A 105 19.97 -6.18 8.04
CA ASP A 105 20.04 -7.11 6.92
C ASP A 105 18.99 -6.74 5.86
N GLY A 106 18.70 -5.45 5.71
CA GLY A 106 17.69 -4.92 4.80
C GLY A 106 18.28 -4.34 3.52
N THR A 107 17.54 -3.42 2.94
CA THR A 107 17.91 -2.68 1.75
C THR A 107 19.04 -1.70 2.03
N ASP A 108 20.03 -1.63 1.14
CA ASP A 108 21.10 -0.64 1.20
C ASP A 108 20.61 0.75 0.77
N PHE A 109 21.07 1.78 1.46
CA PHE A 109 20.76 3.18 1.18
C PHE A 109 22.05 3.99 0.95
N PRO A 110 22.00 5.07 0.12
CA PRO A 110 20.83 5.58 -0.61
C PRO A 110 20.42 4.68 -1.78
N LEU A 111 19.11 4.64 -2.09
CA LEU A 111 18.52 3.85 -3.15
C LEU A 111 17.76 4.76 -4.12
N THR A 112 17.94 4.57 -5.42
CA THR A 112 17.09 5.23 -6.43
C THR A 112 15.98 4.28 -6.88
N VAL A 113 14.74 4.76 -6.86
CA VAL A 113 13.57 3.98 -7.29
C VAL A 113 13.58 3.82 -8.80
N GLY A 114 13.59 2.57 -9.27
CA GLY A 114 13.65 2.24 -10.70
C GLY A 114 12.33 2.52 -11.42
N GLN A 115 12.39 2.53 -12.77
CA GLN A 115 11.20 2.65 -13.61
C GLN A 115 10.23 1.48 -13.34
N GLY A 116 8.94 1.78 -13.23
CA GLY A 116 7.92 0.78 -12.93
C GLY A 116 7.97 0.25 -11.48
N GLN A 117 8.65 0.96 -10.60
CA GLN A 117 8.76 0.61 -9.19
C GLN A 117 8.28 1.73 -8.28
N VAL A 118 7.94 1.36 -7.05
CA VAL A 118 7.66 2.30 -5.95
C VAL A 118 8.36 1.82 -4.69
N PHE A 119 8.70 2.75 -3.82
CA PHE A 119 9.21 2.46 -2.48
C PHE A 119 8.08 2.67 -1.48
N VAL A 120 7.79 1.65 -0.70
CA VAL A 120 6.64 1.63 0.19
C VAL A 120 7.06 1.40 1.64
N LEU A 121 6.41 2.09 2.56
CA LEU A 121 6.61 1.93 4.00
C LEU A 121 5.27 1.67 4.71
N GLY A 122 5.32 0.88 5.77
CA GLY A 122 4.21 0.80 6.70
C GLY A 122 4.13 2.04 7.57
N ASP A 123 2.92 2.48 7.92
CA ASP A 123 2.73 3.64 8.81
C ASP A 123 3.27 3.35 10.23
N ASN A 124 3.16 2.11 10.68
CA ASN A 124 3.78 1.64 11.91
C ASN A 124 5.23 1.19 11.63
N ARG A 125 6.16 2.14 11.59
CA ARG A 125 7.56 1.94 11.21
C ARG A 125 8.31 0.91 12.03
N THR A 126 7.91 0.68 13.28
CA THR A 126 8.59 -0.21 14.21
C THR A 126 8.35 -1.70 13.94
N VAL A 127 7.20 -2.03 13.35
CA VAL A 127 6.79 -3.43 13.13
C VAL A 127 6.57 -3.79 11.67
N ALA A 128 6.53 -2.80 10.77
CA ALA A 128 6.21 -3.03 9.37
C ALA A 128 7.33 -3.80 8.67
N SER A 129 6.93 -4.84 7.92
CA SER A 129 7.76 -5.46 6.89
C SER A 129 7.49 -4.75 5.57
N ASP A 130 8.42 -3.92 5.13
CA ASP A 130 8.25 -3.02 4.00
C ASP A 130 9.52 -2.92 3.14
N SER A 131 9.60 -1.92 2.26
CA SER A 131 10.71 -1.75 1.33
C SER A 131 12.07 -1.58 2.00
N ARG A 132 12.14 -1.29 3.29
CA ARG A 132 13.39 -1.31 4.04
C ARG A 132 14.01 -2.72 4.13
N ILE A 133 13.17 -3.75 3.98
CA ILE A 133 13.59 -5.16 4.05
C ILE A 133 13.77 -5.74 2.65
N TYR A 134 12.79 -5.53 1.77
CA TYR A 134 12.75 -6.25 0.48
C TYR A 134 12.96 -5.35 -0.75
N GLY A 135 13.31 -4.07 -0.55
CA GLY A 135 13.55 -3.14 -1.65
C GLY A 135 12.27 -2.61 -2.31
N CYS A 136 12.44 -2.01 -3.47
CA CYS A 136 11.33 -1.46 -4.24
C CYS A 136 10.34 -2.54 -4.67
N LEU A 137 9.07 -2.14 -4.73
CA LEU A 137 7.96 -2.98 -5.18
C LEU A 137 7.65 -2.67 -6.65
N ASN A 138 7.53 -3.71 -7.48
CA ASN A 138 7.11 -3.53 -8.86
C ASN A 138 5.62 -3.16 -8.92
N ILE A 139 5.26 -2.17 -9.73
CA ILE A 139 3.85 -1.74 -9.87
C ILE A 139 2.93 -2.84 -10.38
N ASN A 140 3.46 -3.82 -11.13
CA ASN A 140 2.69 -4.96 -11.61
C ASN A 140 2.28 -5.93 -10.50
N ASP A 141 3.03 -5.97 -9.38
CA ASP A 141 2.72 -6.80 -8.22
C ASP A 141 1.66 -6.17 -7.31
N ILE A 142 1.35 -4.88 -7.54
CA ILE A 142 0.33 -4.15 -6.80
C ILE A 142 -1.05 -4.51 -7.34
N LYS A 143 -1.92 -5.00 -6.46
CA LYS A 143 -3.32 -5.32 -6.78
C LYS A 143 -4.15 -4.08 -7.05
N GLY A 144 -3.91 -3.01 -6.32
CA GLY A 144 -4.60 -1.73 -6.52
C GLY A 144 -4.31 -0.72 -5.43
N LYS A 145 -4.89 0.46 -5.62
CA LYS A 145 -4.85 1.61 -4.72
C LYS A 145 -6.01 1.55 -3.74
N ALA A 146 -5.75 1.64 -2.44
CA ALA A 146 -6.80 1.75 -1.43
C ALA A 146 -7.57 3.05 -1.59
N ILE A 147 -8.89 2.96 -1.61
CA ILE A 147 -9.79 4.11 -1.78
C ILE A 147 -10.72 4.34 -0.60
N ALA A 148 -10.99 3.30 0.19
CA ALA A 148 -11.81 3.41 1.39
C ALA A 148 -11.42 2.34 2.41
N VAL A 149 -11.55 2.70 3.68
CA VAL A 149 -11.39 1.79 4.83
C VAL A 149 -12.73 1.67 5.53
N ILE A 150 -13.26 0.47 5.56
CA ILE A 150 -14.51 0.13 6.26
C ILE A 150 -14.10 -0.46 7.60
N ARG A 151 -14.33 0.30 8.65
CA ARG A 151 -14.02 -0.12 10.02
C ARG A 151 -15.12 -1.01 10.55
N THR A 152 -14.80 -2.25 10.85
CA THR A 152 -15.67 -3.13 11.62
C THR A 152 -15.50 -2.75 13.09
N ARG A 153 -16.47 -2.01 13.65
CA ARG A 153 -16.53 -1.86 15.10
C ARG A 153 -16.85 -3.24 15.67
N GLY A 154 -15.91 -3.81 16.43
CA GLY A 154 -16.26 -4.93 17.29
C GLY A 154 -17.35 -4.46 18.25
N ILE A 155 -18.49 -5.13 18.19
CA ILE A 155 -19.56 -5.05 19.21
C ILE A 155 -19.02 -5.73 20.46
#